data_1682b1371750ee94b74579b3feb5b2a3
#
_entry.id   1682b1371750ee94b74579b3feb5b2a3
#
_cell.length_a   1.000
_cell.length_b   1.000
_cell.length_c   1.000
_cell.angle_alpha   90.00
_cell.angle_beta   90.00
_cell.angle_gamma   90.00
#
_symmetry.space_group_name_H-M   'P 1'
#
loop_
_entity.id
_entity.type
_entity.pdbx_description
1 polymer ?
#
loop_
_entity_poly.entity_id
_entity_poly.type
_entity_poly.pdbx_seq_one_letter_code
_entity_poly.pdbx_strand_id
1 'polypeptide(L)'
;VAVTEDGTAAGRLVGIVTSRDYRVSRMAPETPVREFMTPREKMITAPDGTSLKEANNIIWEHKLNSLPIVNDEGRLCAFVFRKDYDLHKQKPNELLDSQKRYLVGAGINTRDYAERVPALVDAGVDVLVIDSSEGYSEWQKRTLEWIRERYGDSVKVGAGNVVDADGFRFLADCGADFVKVGIGGGSICITRETKGIGRGQ
;
A
#
# COMPACT_ATOMS: atom_id res chain seq x y z
N VAL A 1 -8.34 -18.58 -5.84
CA VAL A 1 -7.74 -18.58 -4.49
C VAL A 1 -6.61 -19.58 -4.49
N ALA A 2 -5.41 -19.21 -4.03
CA ALA A 2 -4.31 -20.13 -3.77
C ALA A 2 -4.68 -21.00 -2.53
N VAL A 3 -4.29 -22.26 -2.58
CA VAL A 3 -4.42 -23.20 -1.46
C VAL A 3 -3.01 -23.53 -0.99
N THR A 4 -2.73 -23.22 0.27
CA THR A 4 -1.44 -23.48 0.91
C THR A 4 -1.57 -24.54 2.00
N GLU A 5 -0.48 -25.24 2.30
CA GLU A 5 -0.45 -26.37 3.23
C GLU A 5 -0.90 -25.99 4.64
N ASP A 6 -0.53 -24.77 5.08
CA ASP A 6 -0.80 -24.26 6.43
C ASP A 6 -1.92 -23.19 6.47
N GLY A 7 -2.54 -22.90 5.33
CA GLY A 7 -3.58 -21.86 5.21
C GLY A 7 -3.08 -20.43 5.28
N THR A 8 -1.77 -20.19 5.35
CA THR A 8 -1.20 -18.85 5.36
C THR A 8 -0.90 -18.32 3.95
N ALA A 9 -0.82 -17.01 3.79
CA ALA A 9 -0.55 -16.37 2.50
C ALA A 9 0.85 -16.68 1.95
N ALA A 10 1.81 -17.02 2.80
CA ALA A 10 3.18 -17.38 2.45
C ALA A 10 3.49 -18.87 2.65
N GLY A 11 2.46 -19.70 2.82
CA GLY A 11 2.59 -21.15 2.98
C GLY A 11 3.04 -21.86 1.70
N ARG A 12 3.41 -23.13 1.83
CA ARG A 12 3.72 -23.96 0.66
C ARG A 12 2.50 -24.13 -0.22
N LEU A 13 2.63 -23.83 -1.51
CA LEU A 13 1.53 -23.92 -2.47
C LEU A 13 1.22 -25.36 -2.81
N VAL A 14 -0.02 -25.80 -2.53
CA VAL A 14 -0.50 -27.16 -2.81
C VAL A 14 -1.55 -27.20 -3.91
N GLY A 15 -2.18 -26.08 -4.24
CA GLY A 15 -3.18 -26.04 -5.30
C GLY A 15 -3.79 -24.66 -5.52
N ILE A 16 -4.74 -24.61 -6.43
CA ILE A 16 -5.54 -23.40 -6.71
C ILE A 16 -7.01 -23.78 -6.86
N VAL A 17 -7.89 -22.91 -6.39
CA VAL A 17 -9.34 -22.97 -6.62
C VAL A 17 -9.79 -21.73 -7.37
N THR A 18 -10.54 -21.93 -8.44
CA THR A 18 -11.18 -20.88 -9.21
C THR A 18 -12.71 -21.06 -9.20
N SER A 19 -13.45 -20.07 -9.68
CA SER A 19 -14.91 -20.17 -9.79
C SER A 19 -15.40 -21.27 -10.74
N ARG A 20 -14.50 -21.88 -11.50
CA ARG A 20 -14.80 -23.01 -12.41
C ARG A 20 -14.70 -24.37 -11.74
N ASP A 21 -14.01 -24.44 -10.60
CA ASP A 21 -13.70 -25.69 -9.91
C ASP A 21 -14.83 -26.14 -8.97
N TYR A 22 -15.73 -25.23 -8.59
CA TYR A 22 -16.83 -25.56 -7.69
C TYR A 22 -18.16 -24.94 -8.13
N ARG A 23 -19.25 -25.60 -7.74
CA ARG A 23 -20.62 -25.09 -7.90
C ARG A 23 -21.36 -25.25 -6.56
N VAL A 24 -21.66 -24.15 -5.93
CA VAL A 24 -22.33 -24.09 -4.61
C VAL A 24 -23.63 -24.90 -4.60
N SER A 25 -24.38 -24.93 -5.72
CA SER A 25 -25.65 -25.70 -5.84
C SER A 25 -25.48 -27.20 -5.99
N ARG A 26 -24.24 -27.69 -6.15
CA ARG A 26 -23.97 -29.13 -6.44
C ARG A 26 -22.96 -29.77 -5.51
N MET A 27 -22.36 -28.99 -4.62
CA MET A 27 -21.33 -29.47 -3.70
C MET A 27 -21.79 -29.24 -2.26
N ALA A 28 -21.55 -30.23 -1.40
CA ALA A 28 -21.79 -30.10 0.03
C ALA A 28 -20.80 -29.08 0.62
N PRO A 29 -21.20 -28.24 1.58
CA PRO A 29 -20.33 -27.25 2.21
C PRO A 29 -19.10 -27.89 2.87
N GLU A 30 -19.20 -29.13 3.31
CA GLU A 30 -18.14 -29.88 3.99
C GLU A 30 -17.15 -30.54 3.03
N THR A 31 -17.35 -30.41 1.70
CA THR A 31 -16.46 -31.04 0.71
C THR A 31 -15.05 -30.50 0.86
N PRO A 32 -14.03 -31.30 1.14
CA PRO A 32 -12.66 -30.89 1.30
C PRO A 32 -12.13 -30.21 0.02
N VAL A 33 -11.43 -29.07 0.17
CA VAL A 33 -10.88 -28.28 -0.94
C VAL A 33 -10.00 -29.12 -1.87
N ARG A 34 -9.25 -30.06 -1.34
CA ARG A 34 -8.38 -30.98 -2.09
C ARG A 34 -9.11 -31.83 -3.15
N GLU A 35 -10.40 -32.03 -3.01
CA GLU A 35 -11.19 -32.86 -3.94
C GLU A 35 -11.55 -32.12 -5.23
N PHE A 36 -11.56 -30.77 -5.18
CA PHE A 36 -11.94 -29.97 -6.34
C PHE A 36 -10.90 -28.93 -6.75
N MET A 37 -9.84 -28.74 -5.99
CA MET A 37 -8.76 -27.83 -6.40
C MET A 37 -7.98 -28.39 -7.58
N THR A 38 -7.39 -27.52 -8.39
CA THR A 38 -6.31 -27.90 -9.31
C THR A 38 -5.04 -28.11 -8.49
N PRO A 39 -4.50 -29.33 -8.40
CA PRO A 39 -3.34 -29.61 -7.55
C PRO A 39 -2.06 -29.03 -8.16
N ARG A 40 -1.03 -28.82 -7.32
CA ARG A 40 0.24 -28.15 -7.67
C ARG A 40 0.91 -28.71 -8.91
N GLU A 41 0.88 -30.03 -9.11
CA GLU A 41 1.54 -30.72 -10.21
C GLU A 41 0.92 -30.40 -11.58
N LYS A 42 -0.32 -29.91 -11.60
CA LYS A 42 -1.04 -29.49 -12.81
C LYS A 42 -1.00 -27.97 -13.02
N MET A 43 -0.33 -27.25 -12.14
CA MET A 43 -0.27 -25.79 -12.21
C MET A 43 0.99 -25.31 -12.90
N ILE A 44 0.86 -24.21 -13.60
CA ILE A 44 1.98 -23.41 -14.06
C ILE A 44 2.25 -22.35 -12.98
N THR A 45 3.50 -22.26 -12.58
CA THR A 45 4.00 -21.25 -11.63
C THR A 45 5.26 -20.62 -12.20
N ALA A 46 5.67 -19.48 -11.67
CA ALA A 46 6.95 -18.86 -11.98
C ALA A 46 7.80 -18.70 -10.71
N PRO A 47 9.12 -18.63 -10.84
CA PRO A 47 10.02 -18.46 -9.69
C PRO A 47 9.91 -17.08 -9.07
N ASP A 48 10.33 -16.97 -7.82
CA ASP A 48 10.48 -15.67 -7.15
C ASP A 48 11.44 -14.75 -7.92
N GLY A 49 11.16 -13.45 -7.90
CA GLY A 49 11.88 -12.46 -8.72
C GLY A 49 11.38 -12.34 -10.16
N THR A 50 10.42 -13.15 -10.62
CA THR A 50 9.80 -13.00 -11.95
C THR A 50 9.17 -11.61 -12.07
N SER A 51 9.59 -10.85 -13.09
CA SER A 51 9.03 -9.53 -13.37
C SER A 51 7.55 -9.62 -13.80
N LEU A 52 6.80 -8.53 -13.57
CA LEU A 52 5.40 -8.45 -14.02
C LEU A 52 5.26 -8.68 -15.53
N LYS A 53 6.24 -8.21 -16.33
CA LYS A 53 6.27 -8.41 -17.79
C LYS A 53 6.42 -9.89 -18.15
N GLU A 54 7.34 -10.58 -17.51
CA GLU A 54 7.55 -12.04 -17.72
C GLU A 54 6.35 -12.84 -17.26
N ALA A 55 5.84 -12.55 -16.07
CA ALA A 55 4.62 -13.18 -15.55
C ALA A 55 3.44 -13.01 -16.51
N ASN A 56 3.28 -11.83 -17.08
CA ASN A 56 2.23 -11.57 -18.07
C ASN A 56 2.44 -12.34 -19.37
N ASN A 57 3.67 -12.50 -19.86
CA ASN A 57 3.97 -13.32 -21.04
C ASN A 57 3.58 -14.78 -20.80
N ILE A 58 3.92 -15.34 -19.62
CA ILE A 58 3.53 -16.70 -19.22
C ILE A 58 2.00 -16.85 -19.18
N ILE A 59 1.32 -15.85 -18.58
CA ILE A 59 -0.16 -15.82 -18.52
C ILE A 59 -0.78 -15.87 -19.92
N TRP A 60 -0.24 -15.10 -20.87
CA TRP A 60 -0.72 -15.09 -22.25
C TRP A 60 -0.42 -16.37 -23.01
N GLU A 61 0.79 -16.88 -22.94
CA GLU A 61 1.25 -18.08 -23.64
C GLU A 61 0.41 -19.30 -23.21
N HIS A 62 0.18 -19.43 -21.91
CA HIS A 62 -0.57 -20.57 -21.34
C HIS A 62 -2.07 -20.30 -21.14
N LYS A 63 -2.58 -19.16 -21.61
CA LYS A 63 -4.00 -18.75 -21.51
C LYS A 63 -4.55 -18.81 -20.06
N LEU A 64 -3.71 -18.40 -19.12
CA LEU A 64 -4.06 -18.37 -17.70
C LEU A 64 -4.84 -17.10 -17.34
N ASN A 65 -5.58 -17.15 -16.22
CA ASN A 65 -6.18 -15.96 -15.60
C ASN A 65 -5.31 -15.43 -14.45
N SER A 66 -4.42 -16.27 -13.93
CA SER A 66 -3.54 -15.94 -12.81
C SER A 66 -2.33 -16.86 -12.79
N LEU A 67 -1.23 -16.35 -12.24
CA LEU A 67 0.05 -17.05 -12.13
C LEU A 67 0.58 -16.91 -10.71
N PRO A 68 0.68 -18.00 -9.94
CA PRO A 68 1.38 -17.99 -8.66
C PRO A 68 2.89 -17.88 -8.87
N ILE A 69 3.54 -17.07 -8.05
CA ILE A 69 5.00 -16.94 -7.96
C ILE A 69 5.43 -17.66 -6.69
N VAL A 70 6.39 -18.58 -6.82
CA VAL A 70 6.85 -19.40 -5.70
C VAL A 70 8.38 -19.37 -5.60
N ASN A 71 8.90 -19.47 -4.39
CA ASN A 71 10.34 -19.62 -4.16
C ASN A 71 10.80 -21.08 -4.38
N ASP A 72 12.09 -21.34 -4.19
CA ASP A 72 12.72 -22.66 -4.36
C ASP A 72 12.15 -23.73 -3.41
N GLU A 73 11.59 -23.30 -2.27
CA GLU A 73 10.93 -24.20 -1.31
C GLU A 73 9.46 -24.47 -1.68
N GLY A 74 8.95 -23.89 -2.77
CA GLY A 74 7.58 -23.99 -3.21
C GLY A 74 6.59 -23.15 -2.38
N ARG A 75 7.07 -22.19 -1.61
CA ARG A 75 6.23 -21.24 -0.85
C ARG A 75 5.72 -20.14 -1.76
N LEU A 76 4.48 -19.73 -1.53
CA LEU A 76 3.85 -18.65 -2.28
C LEU A 76 4.47 -17.30 -1.90
N CYS A 77 5.06 -16.59 -2.88
CA CYS A 77 5.64 -15.26 -2.73
C CYS A 77 4.73 -14.17 -3.26
N ALA A 78 4.09 -14.41 -4.42
CA ALA A 78 3.19 -13.46 -5.05
C ALA A 78 2.14 -14.17 -5.90
N PHE A 79 1.13 -13.42 -6.32
CA PHE A 79 0.06 -13.92 -7.18
C PHE A 79 -0.31 -12.88 -8.21
N VAL A 80 -0.02 -13.14 -9.48
CA VAL A 80 -0.25 -12.20 -10.58
C VAL A 80 -1.53 -12.56 -11.32
N PHE A 81 -2.39 -11.59 -11.55
CA PHE A 81 -3.64 -11.75 -12.26
C PHE A 81 -3.60 -11.05 -13.61
N ARG A 82 -4.16 -11.68 -14.64
CA ARG A 82 -4.31 -11.08 -15.97
C ARG A 82 -5.01 -9.71 -15.94
N LYS A 83 -6.07 -9.60 -15.14
CA LYS A 83 -6.84 -8.36 -14.99
C LYS A 83 -6.01 -7.17 -14.47
N ASP A 84 -4.98 -7.44 -13.66
CA ASP A 84 -4.16 -6.38 -13.07
C ASP A 84 -3.28 -5.70 -14.13
N TYR A 85 -2.81 -6.45 -15.12
CA TYR A 85 -2.11 -5.89 -16.28
C TYR A 85 -3.01 -5.01 -17.14
N ASP A 86 -4.25 -5.43 -17.39
CA ASP A 86 -5.22 -4.66 -18.15
C ASP A 86 -5.62 -3.38 -17.41
N LEU A 87 -5.82 -3.47 -16.09
CA LEU A 87 -6.10 -2.32 -15.22
C LEU A 87 -4.94 -1.32 -15.20
N HIS A 88 -3.70 -1.81 -15.10
CA HIS A 88 -2.51 -0.96 -15.14
C HIS A 88 -2.40 -0.15 -16.44
N LYS A 89 -2.74 -0.76 -17.59
CA LYS A 89 -2.80 -0.02 -18.87
C LYS A 89 -3.85 1.07 -18.91
N GLN A 90 -4.97 0.88 -18.22
CA GLN A 90 -6.08 1.84 -18.16
C GLN A 90 -5.80 2.99 -17.19
N LYS A 91 -4.82 2.84 -16.30
CA LYS A 91 -4.49 3.81 -15.26
C LYS A 91 -3.02 4.28 -15.38
N PRO A 92 -2.67 5.05 -16.42
CA PRO A 92 -1.28 5.45 -16.68
C PRO A 92 -0.68 6.35 -15.59
N ASN A 93 -1.52 6.91 -14.72
CA ASN A 93 -1.12 7.80 -13.62
C ASN A 93 -0.96 7.07 -12.27
N GLU A 94 -1.00 5.74 -12.24
CA GLU A 94 -0.70 4.99 -11.03
C GLU A 94 0.73 5.25 -10.56
N LEU A 95 0.87 5.60 -9.28
CA LEU A 95 2.18 5.74 -8.66
C LEU A 95 2.63 4.38 -8.12
N LEU A 96 3.65 3.84 -8.76
CA LEU A 96 4.20 2.51 -8.45
C LEU A 96 5.69 2.61 -8.16
N ASP A 97 6.17 1.72 -7.30
CA ASP A 97 7.60 1.52 -7.07
C ASP A 97 8.27 0.73 -8.22
N SER A 98 9.57 0.48 -8.10
CA SER A 98 10.34 -0.30 -9.08
C SER A 98 9.88 -1.76 -9.21
N GLN A 99 9.20 -2.30 -8.20
CA GLN A 99 8.62 -3.64 -8.18
C GLN A 99 7.15 -3.67 -8.62
N LYS A 100 6.61 -2.53 -9.09
CA LYS A 100 5.20 -2.38 -9.50
C LYS A 100 4.19 -2.52 -8.36
N ARG A 101 4.58 -2.22 -7.14
CA ARG A 101 3.67 -2.08 -6.00
C ARG A 101 3.22 -0.63 -5.89
N TYR A 102 1.99 -0.41 -5.42
CA TYR A 102 1.50 0.94 -5.17
C TYR A 102 2.35 1.65 -4.11
N LEU A 103 2.72 2.90 -4.39
CA LEU A 103 3.24 3.79 -3.36
C LEU A 103 2.11 4.14 -2.39
N VAL A 104 2.35 3.93 -1.11
CA VAL A 104 1.34 4.12 -0.06
C VAL A 104 1.76 5.19 0.94
N GLY A 105 0.81 6.06 1.25
CA GLY A 105 1.00 7.09 2.27
C GLY A 105 0.16 6.82 3.52
N ALA A 106 0.66 7.22 4.68
CA ALA A 106 -0.07 7.13 5.93
C ALA A 106 -0.11 8.47 6.67
N GLY A 107 -1.31 8.81 7.15
CA GLY A 107 -1.50 9.95 8.06
C GLY A 107 -1.01 9.61 9.48
N ILE A 108 -0.28 10.56 10.05
CA ILE A 108 0.15 10.53 11.45
C ILE A 108 -0.26 11.80 12.16
N ASN A 109 -0.32 11.76 13.47
CA ASN A 109 -0.54 12.93 14.30
C ASN A 109 0.69 13.21 15.18
N THR A 110 0.65 14.31 15.93
CA THR A 110 1.76 14.76 16.78
C THR A 110 1.72 14.20 18.20
N ARG A 111 0.91 13.18 18.49
CA ARG A 111 0.73 12.64 19.84
C ARG A 111 1.29 11.22 19.97
N ASP A 112 1.00 10.35 19.03
CA ASP A 112 1.35 8.92 19.03
C ASP A 112 2.44 8.55 18.01
N TYR A 113 3.12 9.54 17.44
CA TYR A 113 4.12 9.32 16.38
C TYR A 113 5.24 8.36 16.81
N ALA A 114 5.63 8.38 18.08
CA ALA A 114 6.73 7.55 18.58
C ALA A 114 6.45 6.04 18.50
N GLU A 115 5.18 5.63 18.57
CA GLU A 115 4.75 4.23 18.42
C GLU A 115 4.31 3.95 16.98
N ARG A 116 3.56 4.90 16.39
CA ARG A 116 2.93 4.72 15.10
C ARG A 116 3.91 4.75 13.93
N VAL A 117 4.89 5.66 13.95
CA VAL A 117 5.86 5.78 12.85
C VAL A 117 6.71 4.52 12.69
N PRO A 118 7.32 3.93 13.73
CA PRO A 118 8.04 2.67 13.58
C PRO A 118 7.19 1.56 12.98
N ALA A 119 5.97 1.38 13.46
CA ALA A 119 5.07 0.35 12.96
C ALA A 119 4.71 0.56 11.47
N LEU A 120 4.54 1.81 11.02
CA LEU A 120 4.27 2.13 9.62
C LEU A 120 5.51 1.91 8.74
N VAL A 121 6.69 2.27 9.21
CA VAL A 121 7.97 2.04 8.51
C VAL A 121 8.23 0.55 8.36
N ASP A 122 8.04 -0.22 9.42
CA ASP A 122 8.19 -1.69 9.40
C ASP A 122 7.17 -2.36 8.46
N ALA A 123 5.97 -1.76 8.33
CA ALA A 123 4.96 -2.20 7.37
C ALA A 123 5.23 -1.78 5.92
N GLY A 124 6.29 -0.99 5.67
CA GLY A 124 6.72 -0.59 4.33
C GLY A 124 5.98 0.62 3.78
N VAL A 125 5.62 1.61 4.62
CA VAL A 125 5.05 2.88 4.16
C VAL A 125 6.08 3.66 3.34
N ASP A 126 5.64 4.27 2.23
CA ASP A 126 6.51 5.09 1.38
C ASP A 126 6.52 6.57 1.80
N VAL A 127 5.38 7.06 2.29
CA VAL A 127 5.21 8.48 2.64
C VAL A 127 4.42 8.64 3.93
N LEU A 128 4.92 9.42 4.85
CA LEU A 128 4.20 9.86 6.04
C LEU A 128 3.65 11.27 5.84
N VAL A 129 2.49 11.57 6.41
CA VAL A 129 1.90 12.92 6.38
C VAL A 129 1.43 13.30 7.76
N ILE A 130 2.03 14.35 8.34
CA ILE A 130 1.52 14.96 9.57
C ILE A 130 0.33 15.84 9.17
N ASP A 131 -0.88 15.36 9.40
CA ASP A 131 -2.11 16.06 9.04
C ASP A 131 -2.75 16.71 10.26
N SER A 132 -2.74 18.04 10.29
CA SER A 132 -3.28 18.83 11.38
C SER A 132 -3.87 20.14 10.85
N SER A 133 -4.90 20.62 11.49
CA SER A 133 -5.45 21.96 11.20
C SER A 133 -4.52 23.12 11.61
N GLU A 134 -3.37 22.83 12.23
CA GLU A 134 -2.41 23.81 12.71
C GLU A 134 -0.98 23.30 12.48
N GLY A 135 -0.49 23.45 11.25
CA GLY A 135 0.86 22.98 10.89
C GLY A 135 1.98 23.87 11.44
N TYR A 136 1.75 25.16 11.58
CA TYR A 136 2.74 26.10 12.12
C TYR A 136 2.78 25.99 13.66
N SER A 137 3.34 24.89 14.17
CA SER A 137 3.35 24.61 15.60
C SER A 137 4.60 23.83 16.03
N GLU A 138 5.02 24.06 17.28
CA GLU A 138 6.12 23.32 17.91
C GLU A 138 5.87 21.80 17.95
N TRP A 139 4.63 21.37 17.96
CA TRP A 139 4.29 19.96 17.94
C TRP A 139 4.69 19.27 16.62
N GLN A 140 4.44 19.94 15.49
CA GLN A 140 4.88 19.43 14.19
C GLN A 140 6.40 19.48 14.05
N LYS A 141 7.05 20.56 14.49
CA LYS A 141 8.50 20.65 14.53
C LYS A 141 9.12 19.45 15.26
N ARG A 142 8.71 19.21 16.50
CA ARG A 142 9.22 18.08 17.31
C ARG A 142 8.99 16.74 16.63
N THR A 143 7.84 16.54 15.99
CA THR A 143 7.53 15.32 15.27
C THR A 143 8.43 15.13 14.06
N LEU A 144 8.66 16.20 13.26
CA LEU A 144 9.57 16.18 12.11
C LEU A 144 11.01 15.91 12.55
N GLU A 145 11.52 16.66 13.53
CA GLU A 145 12.86 16.49 14.09
C GLU A 145 13.08 15.05 14.57
N TRP A 146 12.12 14.49 15.31
CA TRP A 146 12.19 13.11 15.80
C TRP A 146 12.25 12.09 14.66
N ILE A 147 11.47 12.31 13.58
CA ILE A 147 11.49 11.42 12.41
C ILE A 147 12.83 11.54 11.69
N ARG A 148 13.34 12.77 11.48
CA ARG A 148 14.61 13.00 10.80
C ARG A 148 15.80 12.46 11.57
N GLU A 149 15.81 12.59 12.88
CA GLU A 149 16.85 12.03 13.74
C GLU A 149 16.94 10.50 13.63
N ARG A 150 15.81 9.80 13.48
CA ARG A 150 15.76 8.34 13.45
C ARG A 150 15.90 7.74 12.06
N TYR A 151 15.27 8.34 11.07
CA TYR A 151 15.13 7.79 9.74
C TYR A 151 15.84 8.60 8.65
N GLY A 152 16.32 9.80 8.96
CA GLY A 152 16.97 10.67 7.98
C GLY A 152 16.06 10.93 6.78
N ASP A 153 16.59 10.72 5.58
CA ASP A 153 15.89 10.86 4.31
C ASP A 153 15.29 9.55 3.77
N SER A 154 15.41 8.45 4.52
CA SER A 154 14.91 7.14 4.10
C SER A 154 13.38 7.07 4.06
N VAL A 155 12.68 7.94 4.81
CA VAL A 155 11.22 8.06 4.82
C VAL A 155 10.84 9.47 4.38
N LYS A 156 9.93 9.57 3.41
CA LYS A 156 9.38 10.85 2.97
C LYS A 156 8.30 11.32 3.92
N VAL A 157 8.38 12.60 4.34
CA VAL A 157 7.45 13.17 5.32
C VAL A 157 6.88 14.49 4.82
N GLY A 158 5.56 14.52 4.67
CA GLY A 158 4.81 15.75 4.50
C GLY A 158 4.30 16.31 5.82
N ALA A 159 4.10 17.60 5.89
CA ALA A 159 3.59 18.29 7.07
C ALA A 159 2.56 19.36 6.70
N GLY A 160 1.71 19.72 7.61
CA GLY A 160 0.67 20.74 7.41
C GLY A 160 -0.53 20.56 8.34
N ASN A 161 -1.54 21.40 8.14
CA ASN A 161 -1.70 22.39 7.10
C ASN A 161 -1.20 23.78 7.55
N VAL A 162 -0.77 24.55 6.58
CA VAL A 162 -0.41 25.96 6.77
C VAL A 162 -1.15 26.83 5.76
N VAL A 163 -1.17 28.16 5.93
CA VAL A 163 -1.90 29.09 5.05
C VAL A 163 -1.05 30.25 4.53
N ASP A 164 0.20 30.38 4.98
CA ASP A 164 1.09 31.47 4.63
C ASP A 164 2.52 30.99 4.39
N ALA A 165 3.34 31.92 3.91
CA ALA A 165 4.73 31.65 3.58
C ALA A 165 5.59 31.35 4.81
N ASP A 166 5.26 31.91 5.96
CA ASP A 166 6.05 31.73 7.18
C ASP A 166 5.83 30.31 7.74
N GLY A 167 4.57 29.85 7.79
CA GLY A 167 4.25 28.46 8.12
C GLY A 167 4.87 27.46 7.14
N PHE A 168 4.88 27.78 5.84
CA PHE A 168 5.54 26.94 4.85
C PHE A 168 7.05 26.84 5.12
N ARG A 169 7.75 27.96 5.27
CA ARG A 169 9.20 27.98 5.55
C ARG A 169 9.53 27.25 6.84
N PHE A 170 8.76 27.50 7.89
CA PHE A 170 8.93 26.83 9.17
C PHE A 170 8.93 25.30 9.04
N LEU A 171 7.96 24.73 8.35
CA LEU A 171 7.89 23.26 8.16
C LEU A 171 9.00 22.75 7.23
N ALA A 172 9.34 23.50 6.19
CA ALA A 172 10.45 23.14 5.29
C ALA A 172 11.79 23.15 6.05
N ASP A 173 12.05 24.17 6.87
CA ASP A 173 13.27 24.28 7.70
C ASP A 173 13.34 23.17 8.77
N CYS A 174 12.19 22.67 9.25
CA CYS A 174 12.10 21.50 10.13
C CYS A 174 12.31 20.17 9.41
N GLY A 175 12.49 20.16 8.09
CA GLY A 175 12.81 18.97 7.31
C GLY A 175 11.62 18.28 6.67
N ALA A 176 10.49 18.96 6.44
CA ALA A 176 9.41 18.41 5.64
C ALA A 176 9.82 18.31 4.16
N ASP A 177 9.56 17.14 3.51
CA ASP A 177 9.81 16.97 2.07
C ASP A 177 8.76 17.70 1.23
N PHE A 178 7.55 17.88 1.75
CA PHE A 178 6.48 18.65 1.15
C PHE A 178 5.55 19.22 2.22
N VAL A 179 4.86 20.28 1.88
CA VAL A 179 3.98 21.00 2.81
C VAL A 179 2.58 21.08 2.24
N LYS A 180 1.61 20.70 3.06
CA LYS A 180 0.18 20.79 2.72
C LYS A 180 -0.33 22.17 3.08
N VAL A 181 -0.76 22.93 2.06
CA VAL A 181 -1.25 24.30 2.20
C VAL A 181 -2.77 24.31 2.11
N GLY A 182 -3.41 25.04 3.02
CA GLY A 182 -4.85 25.28 3.06
C GLY A 182 -5.49 24.92 4.39
N ILE A 183 -6.14 25.86 5.03
CA ILE A 183 -6.93 25.70 6.24
C ILE A 183 -8.26 26.46 6.04
N GLY A 184 -9.38 25.79 6.21
CA GLY A 184 -10.68 26.41 6.19
C GLY A 184 -11.12 26.96 4.83
N GLY A 185 -10.56 26.50 3.71
CA GLY A 185 -10.89 26.96 2.36
C GLY A 185 -12.23 26.48 1.83
N GLY A 186 -12.82 25.41 2.41
CA GLY A 186 -14.13 24.88 2.02
C GLY A 186 -15.29 25.72 2.54
N SER A 187 -16.40 25.80 1.78
CA SER A 187 -17.60 26.58 2.15
C SER A 187 -18.28 26.06 3.42
N ILE A 188 -18.16 24.78 3.72
CA ILE A 188 -18.75 24.13 4.91
C ILE A 188 -17.77 24.07 6.10
N CYS A 189 -16.54 24.52 5.92
CA CYS A 189 -15.52 24.39 6.96
C CYS A 189 -15.69 25.46 8.06
N ILE A 190 -15.86 25.00 9.30
CA ILE A 190 -16.03 25.86 10.47
C ILE A 190 -14.72 26.14 11.24
N THR A 191 -13.57 25.65 10.76
CA THR A 191 -12.28 25.84 11.46
C THR A 191 -11.94 27.31 11.65
N ARG A 192 -12.25 28.17 10.69
CA ARG A 192 -12.04 29.61 10.80
C ARG A 192 -12.86 30.25 11.90
N GLU A 193 -14.06 29.75 12.15
CA GLU A 193 -14.97 30.26 13.19
C GLU A 193 -14.61 29.71 14.56
N THR A 194 -14.33 28.39 14.63
CA THR A 194 -14.11 27.70 15.92
C THR A 194 -12.71 27.85 16.46
N LYS A 195 -11.68 27.97 15.59
CA LYS A 195 -10.27 28.07 15.97
C LYS A 195 -9.64 29.42 15.67
N GLY A 196 -10.31 30.28 14.92
CA GLY A 196 -9.78 31.57 14.50
C GLY A 196 -8.60 31.49 13.53
N ILE A 197 -8.37 30.32 12.91
CA ILE A 197 -7.31 30.10 11.94
C ILE A 197 -7.87 29.63 10.61
N GLY A 198 -7.17 29.92 9.54
CA GLY A 198 -7.54 29.55 8.19
C GLY A 198 -7.66 30.76 7.26
N ARG A 199 -7.58 30.48 5.98
CA ARG A 199 -7.63 31.47 4.92
C ARG A 199 -8.31 30.88 3.69
N GLY A 200 -9.10 31.71 2.99
CA GLY A 200 -9.53 31.38 1.63
C GLY A 200 -8.34 31.41 0.68
N GLN A 201 -8.32 30.48 -0.25
CA GLN A 201 -7.33 30.41 -1.31
C GLN A 201 -7.82 31.08 -2.58
#